data_0049ceba3db3df7d132482b673f0642b
#
_entry.id   0049ceba3db3df7d132482b673f0642b
#
_cell.length_a   1.000
_cell.length_b   1.000
_cell.length_c   1.000
_cell.angle_alpha   90.00
_cell.angle_beta   90.00
_cell.angle_gamma   90.00
#
_symmetry.space_group_name_H-M   'P 1'
#
loop_
_entity.id
_entity.type
_entity.pdbx_description
1 polymer ?
#
loop_
_entity_poly.entity_id
_entity_poly.type
_entity_poly.pdbx_seq_one_letter_code
_entity_poly.pdbx_strand_id
1 'polypeptide(L)'
;MVIKHDNHMLESQEPLRAHFIQLDKLLEQSRALWQVLAFEAKTLPWQQQFPTLAKVLWELDDAVLDTLDAEQSALVDALSPALLQDLAALGYDWDLSLLTLSFAELSQSSDIDSDIGFDISSDISSDDIETATSPCIDLTELAHFSAHIKGRKWEQITAFVQHLPEAGLPVLEWCAGKGHLGRLIAKARGVDVLSLEWQAMLCEEGQAFADKWQLSQRFICADAFAINDKTSDNSAHQTNPFCAPQQAVALHACGDLHVRLLQLAAAAGTQALAISPCCYHLIQANQYQGLSTLAKHSALRLSRHDLQLPLQQSVIANPKQQALRHQEIAWRLGFDALQRSCRGIDAYLPLPAIKQSQLSGEFAEFCHWAAAQKAVTLAAD
;
A
#
# COMPACT_ATOMS: atom_id res chain seq x y z
N MET A 1 5.27 7.69 -42.65
CA MET A 1 4.17 7.15 -41.85
C MET A 1 4.08 8.01 -40.60
N VAL A 2 3.16 8.99 -40.59
CA VAL A 2 3.02 9.97 -39.50
C VAL A 2 2.15 9.31 -38.45
N ILE A 3 2.73 9.00 -37.28
CA ILE A 3 1.96 8.57 -36.11
C ILE A 3 1.21 9.82 -35.61
N LYS A 4 -0.09 9.87 -35.88
CA LYS A 4 -0.99 10.82 -35.19
C LYS A 4 -1.04 10.40 -33.73
N HIS A 5 -0.30 11.09 -32.87
CA HIS A 5 -0.57 11.06 -31.44
C HIS A 5 -1.94 11.71 -31.22
N ASP A 6 -2.89 10.94 -30.73
CA ASP A 6 -4.21 11.43 -30.36
C ASP A 6 -4.04 12.49 -29.26
N ASN A 7 -4.33 13.75 -29.60
CA ASN A 7 -4.34 14.85 -28.65
C ASN A 7 -5.30 14.62 -27.47
N HIS A 8 -6.36 13.84 -27.66
CA HIS A 8 -7.32 13.49 -26.62
C HIS A 8 -6.71 12.71 -25.44
N MET A 9 -5.73 11.84 -25.66
CA MET A 9 -5.04 11.13 -24.57
C MET A 9 -4.11 12.04 -23.75
N LEU A 10 -3.63 13.14 -24.32
CA LEU A 10 -2.79 14.11 -23.59
C LEU A 10 -3.62 15.03 -22.70
N GLU A 11 -4.80 15.44 -23.15
CA GLU A 11 -5.72 16.28 -22.37
C GLU A 11 -6.29 15.58 -21.15
N SER A 12 -6.57 14.26 -21.23
CA SER A 12 -7.07 13.46 -20.09
C SER A 12 -6.02 13.21 -18.99
N GLN A 13 -4.74 13.46 -19.25
CA GLN A 13 -3.66 13.27 -18.27
C GLN A 13 -3.28 14.54 -17.50
N GLU A 14 -3.72 15.72 -17.94
CA GLU A 14 -3.35 16.99 -17.30
C GLU A 14 -3.81 17.10 -15.83
N PRO A 15 -5.02 16.66 -15.42
CA PRO A 15 -5.41 16.70 -14.02
C PRO A 15 -4.53 15.82 -13.12
N LEU A 16 -4.22 14.59 -13.55
CA LEU A 16 -3.33 13.67 -12.82
C LEU A 16 -1.90 14.23 -12.74
N ARG A 17 -1.43 14.85 -13.81
CA ARG A 17 -0.12 15.50 -13.85
C ARG A 17 -0.05 16.68 -12.88
N ALA A 18 -1.06 17.53 -12.89
CA ALA A 18 -1.16 18.68 -11.99
C ALA A 18 -1.20 18.22 -10.53
N HIS A 19 -2.01 17.20 -10.22
CA HIS A 19 -2.11 16.61 -8.90
C HIS A 19 -0.77 16.01 -8.42
N PHE A 20 -0.09 15.25 -9.28
CA PHE A 20 1.25 14.73 -8.97
C PHE A 20 2.23 15.85 -8.61
N ILE A 21 2.28 16.92 -9.40
CA ILE A 21 3.19 18.05 -9.16
C ILE A 21 2.87 18.72 -7.81
N GLN A 22 1.60 18.88 -7.49
CA GLN A 22 1.17 19.48 -6.22
C GLN A 22 1.55 18.61 -5.02
N LEU A 23 1.29 17.30 -5.09
CA LEU A 23 1.67 16.34 -4.04
C LEU A 23 3.19 16.23 -3.87
N ASP A 24 3.93 16.17 -4.96
CA ASP A 24 5.40 16.11 -4.95
C ASP A 24 5.99 17.34 -4.24
N LYS A 25 5.49 18.53 -4.57
CA LYS A 25 5.87 19.79 -3.94
C LYS A 25 5.48 19.84 -2.47
N LEU A 26 4.26 19.39 -2.11
CA LEU A 26 3.82 19.31 -0.72
C LEU A 26 4.75 18.43 0.11
N LEU A 27 5.03 17.21 -0.37
CA LEU A 27 5.92 16.27 0.31
C LEU A 27 7.34 16.82 0.44
N GLU A 28 7.85 17.50 -0.57
CA GLU A 28 9.17 18.12 -0.51
C GLU A 28 9.22 19.25 0.55
N GLN A 29 8.25 20.13 0.56
CA GLN A 29 8.22 21.28 1.48
C GLN A 29 7.91 20.89 2.91
N SER A 30 7.12 19.83 3.12
CA SER A 30 6.82 19.28 4.45
C SER A 30 7.83 18.23 4.93
N ARG A 31 8.92 18.01 4.22
CA ARG A 31 9.91 16.95 4.48
C ARG A 31 10.35 16.87 5.95
N ALA A 32 10.53 18.00 6.61
CA ALA A 32 10.93 18.05 8.02
C ALA A 32 9.93 17.36 8.95
N LEU A 33 8.63 17.28 8.58
CA LEU A 33 7.59 16.65 9.40
C LEU A 33 7.61 15.13 9.32
N TRP A 34 7.93 14.54 8.17
CA TRP A 34 7.76 13.10 7.94
C TRP A 34 9.08 12.34 7.77
N GLN A 35 10.19 12.98 7.35
CA GLN A 35 11.51 12.35 7.33
C GLN A 35 12.18 12.41 8.70
N VAL A 36 11.53 11.88 9.72
CA VAL A 36 11.99 11.90 11.11
C VAL A 36 12.18 10.47 11.61
N LEU A 37 13.30 10.21 12.29
CA LEU A 37 13.50 8.98 13.04
C LEU A 37 12.92 9.20 14.45
N ALA A 38 11.64 8.94 14.61
CA ALA A 38 10.89 9.28 15.82
C ALA A 38 11.51 8.73 17.10
N PHE A 39 12.05 7.50 17.07
CA PHE A 39 12.71 6.90 18.24
C PHE A 39 14.10 7.50 18.56
N GLU A 40 14.73 8.20 17.64
CA GLU A 40 15.98 8.92 17.87
C GLU A 40 15.77 10.34 18.37
N ALA A 41 14.59 10.90 18.13
CA ALA A 41 14.23 12.26 18.48
C ALA A 41 13.80 12.35 19.96
N LYS A 42 14.38 13.30 20.71
CA LYS A 42 13.99 13.62 22.09
C LYS A 42 13.02 14.79 22.17
N THR A 43 12.91 15.54 21.10
CA THR A 43 12.02 16.69 20.93
C THR A 43 11.45 16.59 19.51
N LEU A 44 10.48 17.41 19.18
CA LEU A 44 10.00 17.52 17.80
C LEU A 44 11.08 18.25 16.97
N PRO A 45 11.81 17.55 16.06
CA PRO A 45 12.95 18.16 15.35
C PRO A 45 12.54 19.35 14.48
N TRP A 46 11.27 19.40 14.11
CA TRP A 46 10.67 20.40 13.24
C TRP A 46 9.93 21.52 14.02
N GLN A 47 9.94 21.52 15.34
CA GLN A 47 9.16 22.49 16.15
C GLN A 47 9.53 23.95 15.92
N GLN A 48 10.76 24.23 15.50
CA GLN A 48 11.17 25.61 15.16
C GLN A 48 10.58 26.07 13.83
N GLN A 49 10.40 25.14 12.90
CA GLN A 49 9.85 25.42 11.57
C GLN A 49 8.32 25.43 11.59
N PHE A 50 7.70 24.60 12.44
CA PHE A 50 6.25 24.45 12.60
C PHE A 50 5.83 24.66 14.07
N PRO A 51 5.99 25.90 14.61
CA PRO A 51 5.79 26.16 16.04
C PRO A 51 4.33 26.06 16.47
N THR A 52 3.38 26.43 15.61
CA THR A 52 1.94 26.36 15.93
C THR A 52 1.49 24.90 15.99
N LEU A 53 1.92 24.09 15.03
CA LEU A 53 1.65 22.65 15.03
C LEU A 53 2.28 21.96 16.25
N ALA A 54 3.52 22.30 16.59
CA ALA A 54 4.20 21.76 17.76
C ALA A 54 3.44 22.09 19.06
N LYS A 55 2.95 23.33 19.19
CA LYS A 55 2.16 23.76 20.36
C LYS A 55 0.88 22.96 20.48
N VAL A 56 0.12 22.80 19.41
CA VAL A 56 -1.12 22.01 19.41
C VAL A 56 -0.85 20.57 19.84
N LEU A 57 0.19 19.93 19.29
CA LEU A 57 0.54 18.56 19.65
C LEU A 57 0.96 18.40 21.13
N TRP A 58 1.68 19.36 21.70
CA TRP A 58 2.07 19.33 23.12
C TRP A 58 0.90 19.59 24.08
N GLU A 59 -0.17 20.22 23.61
CA GLU A 59 -1.38 20.51 24.39
C GLU A 59 -2.44 19.40 24.28
N LEU A 60 -2.25 18.39 23.43
CA LEU A 60 -3.16 17.25 23.32
C LEU A 60 -3.09 16.37 24.57
N ASP A 61 -4.26 15.97 25.07
CA ASP A 61 -4.39 14.97 26.13
C ASP A 61 -4.10 13.56 25.57
N ASP A 62 -3.47 12.70 26.36
CA ASP A 62 -3.13 11.33 25.99
C ASP A 62 -4.36 10.52 25.51
N ALA A 63 -5.53 10.74 26.13
CA ALA A 63 -6.77 10.07 25.71
C ALA A 63 -7.24 10.52 24.32
N VAL A 64 -6.97 11.76 23.93
CA VAL A 64 -7.28 12.28 22.59
C VAL A 64 -6.33 11.72 21.55
N LEU A 65 -5.06 11.51 21.90
CA LEU A 65 -4.05 10.94 20.98
C LEU A 65 -4.48 9.56 20.47
N ASP A 66 -5.01 8.70 21.33
CA ASP A 66 -5.49 7.37 20.92
C ASP A 66 -6.63 7.45 19.90
N THR A 67 -7.54 8.43 20.07
CA THR A 67 -8.63 8.66 19.11
C THR A 67 -8.11 9.19 17.78
N LEU A 68 -7.20 10.16 17.82
CA LEU A 68 -6.59 10.74 16.61
C LEU A 68 -5.73 9.71 15.84
N ASP A 69 -5.03 8.80 16.53
CA ASP A 69 -4.27 7.71 15.89
C ASP A 69 -5.21 6.70 15.22
N ALA A 70 -6.42 6.51 15.76
CA ALA A 70 -7.40 5.58 15.22
C ALA A 70 -8.19 6.14 14.02
N GLU A 71 -8.44 7.46 14.00
CA GLU A 71 -9.30 8.12 13.01
C GLU A 71 -8.53 9.19 12.22
N GLN A 72 -8.15 8.85 10.98
CA GLN A 72 -7.38 9.77 10.12
C GLN A 72 -8.10 11.10 9.85
N SER A 73 -9.42 11.09 9.68
CA SER A 73 -10.21 12.33 9.48
C SER A 73 -10.12 13.25 10.70
N ALA A 74 -10.29 12.69 11.90
CA ALA A 74 -10.16 13.43 13.14
C ALA A 74 -8.75 14.02 13.31
N LEU A 75 -7.70 13.27 12.95
CA LEU A 75 -6.32 13.75 12.95
C LEU A 75 -6.13 14.93 12.00
N VAL A 76 -6.63 14.82 10.77
CA VAL A 76 -6.56 15.89 9.76
C VAL A 76 -7.29 17.13 10.27
N ASP A 77 -8.52 17.00 10.77
CA ASP A 77 -9.32 18.11 11.28
C ASP A 77 -8.66 18.82 12.47
N ALA A 78 -8.06 18.06 13.38
CA ALA A 78 -7.40 18.61 14.57
C ALA A 78 -6.10 19.37 14.25
N LEU A 79 -5.31 18.90 13.27
CA LEU A 79 -3.96 19.41 13.02
C LEU A 79 -3.86 20.36 11.84
N SER A 80 -4.78 20.26 10.85
CA SER A 80 -4.72 21.07 9.62
C SER A 80 -4.70 22.58 9.86
N PRO A 81 -5.49 23.17 10.78
CA PRO A 81 -5.46 24.62 10.99
C PRO A 81 -4.09 25.13 11.44
N ALA A 82 -3.43 24.40 12.36
CA ALA A 82 -2.11 24.74 12.85
C ALA A 82 -1.02 24.56 11.78
N LEU A 83 -1.11 23.46 11.03
CA LEU A 83 -0.21 23.18 9.92
C LEU A 83 -0.31 24.26 8.83
N LEU A 84 -1.52 24.63 8.41
CA LEU A 84 -1.74 25.69 7.42
C LEU A 84 -1.20 27.04 7.87
N GLN A 85 -1.37 27.37 9.16
CA GLN A 85 -0.81 28.59 9.72
C GLN A 85 0.71 28.64 9.62
N ASP A 86 1.40 27.55 9.97
CA ASP A 86 2.85 27.48 9.91
C ASP A 86 3.34 27.45 8.44
N LEU A 87 2.66 26.76 7.54
CA LEU A 87 2.96 26.76 6.11
C LEU A 87 2.82 28.16 5.49
N ALA A 88 1.75 28.90 5.84
CA ALA A 88 1.57 30.26 5.38
C ALA A 88 2.68 31.20 5.90
N ALA A 89 3.12 31.02 7.15
CA ALA A 89 4.25 31.77 7.72
C ALA A 89 5.57 31.48 6.99
N LEU A 90 5.72 30.29 6.40
CA LEU A 90 6.86 29.90 5.56
C LEU A 90 6.71 30.38 4.11
N GLY A 91 5.61 31.05 3.76
CA GLY A 91 5.32 31.52 2.40
C GLY A 91 4.76 30.43 1.48
N TYR A 92 4.22 29.33 2.04
CA TYR A 92 3.58 28.28 1.31
C TYR A 92 2.06 28.43 1.37
N ASP A 93 1.43 28.38 0.21
CA ASP A 93 -0.04 28.35 0.05
C ASP A 93 -0.45 26.93 -0.37
N TRP A 94 -1.03 26.18 0.60
CA TRP A 94 -1.40 24.79 0.42
C TRP A 94 -2.89 24.57 0.58
N ASP A 95 -3.45 23.88 -0.39
CA ASP A 95 -4.77 23.29 -0.28
C ASP A 95 -4.65 21.84 0.20
N LEU A 96 -4.96 21.58 1.48
CA LEU A 96 -4.90 20.24 2.05
C LEU A 96 -6.02 19.32 1.54
N SER A 97 -7.03 19.83 0.82
CA SER A 97 -8.04 19.00 0.17
C SER A 97 -7.41 18.02 -0.84
N LEU A 98 -6.22 18.35 -1.36
CA LEU A 98 -5.43 17.48 -2.22
C LEU A 98 -5.08 16.12 -1.56
N LEU A 99 -5.02 16.07 -0.23
CA LEU A 99 -4.72 14.84 0.51
C LEU A 99 -5.94 13.92 0.63
N THR A 100 -7.14 14.44 0.40
CA THR A 100 -8.42 13.72 0.54
C THR A 100 -9.08 13.41 -0.81
N LEU A 101 -8.55 13.96 -1.91
CA LEU A 101 -9.10 13.69 -3.25
C LEU A 101 -9.00 12.20 -3.59
N SER A 102 -10.14 11.60 -3.85
CA SER A 102 -10.20 10.24 -4.38
C SER A 102 -9.82 10.23 -5.86
N PHE A 103 -9.27 9.10 -6.33
CA PHE A 103 -8.95 8.93 -7.75
C PHE A 103 -10.18 9.09 -8.66
N ALA A 104 -11.39 8.81 -8.15
CA ALA A 104 -12.64 9.01 -8.86
C ALA A 104 -12.92 10.50 -9.14
N GLU A 105 -12.60 11.39 -8.21
CA GLU A 105 -12.80 12.84 -8.38
C GLU A 105 -11.79 13.42 -9.39
N LEU A 106 -10.59 12.87 -9.46
CA LEU A 106 -9.57 13.27 -10.45
C LEU A 106 -9.92 12.84 -11.88
N SER A 107 -10.65 11.74 -12.04
CA SER A 107 -11.08 11.25 -13.35
C SER A 107 -12.37 11.91 -13.87
N GLN A 108 -13.19 12.52 -13.00
CA GLN A 108 -14.41 13.24 -13.39
C GLN A 108 -14.15 14.65 -13.94
N SER A 109 -12.98 15.20 -13.79
CA SER A 109 -12.63 16.52 -14.32
C SER A 109 -12.33 16.54 -15.83
N SER A 110 -12.33 15.40 -16.50
CA SER A 110 -12.33 15.30 -17.95
C SER A 110 -13.76 15.02 -18.41
N ASP A 111 -14.41 16.01 -19.03
CA ASP A 111 -15.70 15.89 -19.70
C ASP A 111 -15.70 14.72 -20.68
N ILE A 112 -16.00 13.53 -20.21
CA ILE A 112 -16.41 12.40 -21.04
C ILE A 112 -17.86 12.16 -20.69
N ASP A 113 -18.74 12.51 -21.64
CA ASP A 113 -20.13 12.09 -21.71
C ASP A 113 -20.22 10.59 -21.36
N SER A 114 -20.56 10.29 -20.14
CA SER A 114 -21.01 8.97 -19.75
C SER A 114 -22.24 9.13 -18.87
N ASP A 115 -23.38 9.00 -19.51
CA ASP A 115 -24.69 8.74 -18.91
C ASP A 115 -24.66 7.42 -18.13
N ILE A 116 -23.89 7.35 -17.06
CA ILE A 116 -23.96 6.29 -16.05
C ILE A 116 -23.81 6.98 -14.71
N GLY A 117 -24.95 7.34 -14.13
CA GLY A 117 -25.03 7.88 -12.78
C GLY A 117 -24.58 6.84 -11.76
N PHE A 118 -23.46 7.11 -11.12
CA PHE A 118 -23.07 6.47 -9.87
C PHE A 118 -23.05 7.55 -8.78
N ASP A 119 -24.10 7.55 -7.99
CA ASP A 119 -24.21 8.37 -6.78
C ASP A 119 -23.51 7.61 -5.63
N ILE A 120 -22.33 8.07 -5.23
CA ILE A 120 -21.61 7.52 -4.06
C ILE A 120 -21.83 8.51 -2.93
N SER A 121 -22.97 8.41 -2.22
CA SER A 121 -23.13 9.03 -0.93
C SER A 121 -22.49 8.16 0.15
N SER A 122 -21.70 8.82 0.99
CA SER A 122 -20.98 8.29 2.14
C SER A 122 -21.93 7.92 3.28
N ASP A 123 -22.60 6.74 3.21
CA ASP A 123 -23.24 6.12 4.38
C ASP A 123 -23.48 4.65 4.03
N ILE A 124 -22.47 3.80 4.27
CA ILE A 124 -22.64 2.35 4.12
C ILE A 124 -23.10 1.80 5.46
N SER A 125 -24.42 1.70 5.66
CA SER A 125 -24.99 0.82 6.66
C SER A 125 -24.94 -0.63 6.14
N SER A 126 -24.78 -1.59 7.05
CA SER A 126 -24.60 -3.02 6.75
C SER A 126 -25.76 -3.70 6.01
N ASP A 127 -26.81 -2.99 5.64
CA ASP A 127 -28.01 -3.51 5.00
C ASP A 127 -28.16 -3.12 3.51
N ASP A 128 -27.25 -2.31 2.92
CA ASP A 128 -27.39 -1.76 1.56
C ASP A 128 -26.60 -2.51 0.46
N ILE A 129 -26.21 -3.78 0.69
CA ILE A 129 -25.40 -4.58 -0.26
C ILE A 129 -26.25 -5.17 -1.42
N GLU A 130 -27.46 -4.75 -1.65
CA GLU A 130 -28.35 -5.43 -2.63
C GLU A 130 -28.40 -4.83 -4.05
N THR A 131 -27.70 -3.77 -4.44
CA THR A 131 -27.88 -3.16 -5.78
C THR A 131 -26.63 -2.84 -6.61
N ALA A 132 -25.43 -3.19 -6.19
CA ALA A 132 -24.28 -3.17 -7.10
C ALA A 132 -24.17 -4.53 -7.79
N THR A 133 -24.07 -4.58 -9.13
CA THR A 133 -23.93 -5.77 -9.98
C THR A 133 -23.12 -6.86 -9.31
N SER A 134 -23.82 -7.74 -8.57
CA SER A 134 -23.24 -8.86 -7.86
C SER A 134 -22.52 -9.76 -8.85
N PRO A 135 -21.28 -10.17 -8.58
CA PRO A 135 -20.67 -11.25 -9.34
C PRO A 135 -21.64 -12.44 -9.33
N CYS A 136 -21.86 -13.05 -10.49
CA CYS A 136 -22.81 -14.16 -10.66
C CYS A 136 -22.29 -15.44 -9.96
N ILE A 137 -22.03 -15.32 -8.65
CA ILE A 137 -21.59 -16.43 -7.78
C ILE A 137 -22.72 -16.77 -6.84
N ASP A 138 -23.15 -18.04 -6.89
CA ASP A 138 -24.08 -18.57 -5.90
C ASP A 138 -23.52 -18.44 -4.49
N LEU A 139 -24.33 -17.97 -3.53
CA LEU A 139 -23.94 -17.83 -2.13
C LEU A 139 -23.42 -19.14 -1.51
N THR A 140 -23.92 -20.29 -1.99
CA THR A 140 -23.46 -21.61 -1.55
C THR A 140 -22.03 -21.91 -2.03
N GLU A 141 -21.66 -21.45 -3.21
CA GLU A 141 -20.29 -21.58 -3.75
C GLU A 141 -19.31 -20.60 -3.09
N LEU A 142 -19.79 -19.42 -2.67
CA LEU A 142 -18.95 -18.37 -2.07
C LEU A 142 -18.18 -18.87 -0.85
N ALA A 143 -18.80 -19.74 -0.05
CA ALA A 143 -18.15 -20.38 1.11
C ALA A 143 -16.93 -21.22 0.72
N HIS A 144 -16.97 -21.90 -0.43
CA HIS A 144 -15.83 -22.66 -0.95
C HIS A 144 -14.72 -21.77 -1.48
N PHE A 145 -15.06 -20.65 -2.11
CA PHE A 145 -14.09 -19.69 -2.62
C PHE A 145 -13.35 -18.95 -1.50
N SER A 146 -14.03 -18.67 -0.39
CA SER A 146 -13.44 -18.05 0.80
C SER A 146 -12.76 -19.03 1.75
N ALA A 147 -12.99 -20.35 1.59
CA ALA A 147 -12.45 -21.38 2.48
C ALA A 147 -10.91 -21.27 2.59
N HIS A 148 -10.40 -21.32 3.83
CA HIS A 148 -8.99 -21.18 4.17
C HIS A 148 -8.35 -19.81 3.84
N ILE A 149 -9.14 -18.81 3.47
CA ILE A 149 -8.69 -17.42 3.32
C ILE A 149 -9.07 -16.68 4.61
N LYS A 150 -8.11 -15.95 5.21
CA LYS A 150 -8.40 -15.11 6.38
C LYS A 150 -9.40 -14.02 5.98
N GLY A 151 -10.37 -13.71 6.85
CA GLY A 151 -11.47 -12.79 6.57
C GLY A 151 -11.01 -11.48 5.89
N ARG A 152 -10.06 -10.77 6.51
CA ARG A 152 -9.49 -9.53 5.95
C ARG A 152 -8.91 -9.71 4.53
N LYS A 153 -8.24 -10.83 4.25
CA LYS A 153 -7.73 -11.08 2.88
C LYS A 153 -8.87 -11.31 1.91
N TRP A 154 -9.94 -11.98 2.35
CA TRP A 154 -11.11 -12.19 1.52
C TRP A 154 -11.84 -10.87 1.22
N GLU A 155 -12.02 -10.01 2.21
CA GLU A 155 -12.57 -8.66 2.05
C GLU A 155 -11.76 -7.82 1.04
N GLN A 156 -10.44 -7.86 1.11
CA GLN A 156 -9.58 -7.17 0.14
C GLN A 156 -9.75 -7.71 -1.28
N ILE A 157 -9.85 -9.04 -1.45
CA ILE A 157 -10.04 -9.66 -2.76
C ILE A 157 -11.41 -9.28 -3.34
N THR A 158 -12.47 -9.35 -2.54
CA THR A 158 -13.84 -9.00 -2.98
C THR A 158 -13.93 -7.52 -3.35
N ALA A 159 -13.44 -6.63 -2.50
CA ALA A 159 -13.39 -5.20 -2.78
C ALA A 159 -12.59 -4.90 -4.07
N PHE A 160 -11.43 -5.54 -4.26
CA PHE A 160 -10.64 -5.36 -5.47
C PHE A 160 -11.42 -5.76 -6.73
N VAL A 161 -12.10 -6.91 -6.71
CA VAL A 161 -12.90 -7.39 -7.85
C VAL A 161 -14.10 -6.49 -8.13
N GLN A 162 -14.75 -5.96 -7.08
CA GLN A 162 -15.87 -5.02 -7.23
C GLN A 162 -15.47 -3.72 -7.93
N HIS A 163 -14.26 -3.20 -7.65
CA HIS A 163 -13.75 -1.98 -8.27
C HIS A 163 -12.96 -2.21 -9.57
N LEU A 164 -12.83 -3.47 -10.01
CA LEU A 164 -12.14 -3.79 -11.26
C LEU A 164 -13.05 -3.45 -12.44
N PRO A 165 -12.62 -2.61 -13.41
CA PRO A 165 -13.41 -2.29 -14.59
C PRO A 165 -13.84 -3.54 -15.37
N GLU A 166 -15.08 -3.53 -15.87
CA GLU A 166 -15.62 -4.59 -16.72
C GLU A 166 -15.13 -4.42 -18.16
N ALA A 167 -13.93 -4.85 -18.42
CA ALA A 167 -13.34 -4.73 -19.75
C ALA A 167 -13.60 -5.93 -20.67
N GLY A 168 -14.10 -7.06 -20.15
CA GLY A 168 -14.27 -8.31 -20.93
C GLY A 168 -12.97 -8.87 -21.50
N LEU A 169 -11.81 -8.40 -20.99
CA LEU A 169 -10.48 -8.77 -21.47
C LEU A 169 -9.95 -9.99 -20.70
N PRO A 170 -9.09 -10.81 -21.33
CA PRO A 170 -8.28 -11.79 -20.61
C PRO A 170 -7.45 -11.11 -19.51
N VAL A 171 -7.29 -11.77 -18.36
CA VAL A 171 -6.63 -11.20 -17.20
C VAL A 171 -5.30 -11.91 -16.92
N LEU A 172 -4.24 -11.13 -16.73
CA LEU A 172 -2.98 -11.59 -16.15
C LEU A 172 -2.97 -11.24 -14.64
N GLU A 173 -3.01 -12.25 -13.78
CA GLU A 173 -2.80 -12.10 -12.35
C GLU A 173 -1.31 -12.23 -12.02
N TRP A 174 -0.72 -11.16 -11.51
CA TRP A 174 0.71 -11.07 -11.23
C TRP A 174 1.03 -11.43 -9.77
N CYS A 175 1.99 -12.34 -9.54
CA CYS A 175 2.37 -12.84 -8.22
C CYS A 175 1.17 -13.45 -7.48
N ALA A 176 0.50 -14.38 -8.13
CA ALA A 176 -0.83 -14.86 -7.80
C ALA A 176 -0.92 -15.65 -6.47
N GLY A 177 0.20 -16.20 -5.98
CA GLY A 177 0.16 -17.18 -4.89
C GLY A 177 -0.69 -18.39 -5.28
N LYS A 178 -1.74 -18.69 -4.50
CA LYS A 178 -2.73 -19.74 -4.83
C LYS A 178 -3.83 -19.27 -5.81
N GLY A 179 -3.69 -18.10 -6.41
CA GLY A 179 -4.65 -17.56 -7.38
C GLY A 179 -6.01 -17.22 -6.81
N HIS A 180 -6.07 -16.76 -5.57
CA HIS A 180 -7.36 -16.43 -4.93
C HIS A 180 -8.09 -15.26 -5.62
N LEU A 181 -7.35 -14.25 -6.06
CA LEU A 181 -7.91 -13.13 -6.81
C LEU A 181 -8.35 -13.59 -8.20
N GLY A 182 -7.48 -14.29 -8.94
CA GLY A 182 -7.76 -14.77 -10.29
C GLY A 182 -8.96 -15.72 -10.34
N ARG A 183 -9.12 -16.63 -9.35
CA ARG A 183 -10.28 -17.52 -9.29
C ARG A 183 -11.60 -16.76 -9.12
N LEU A 184 -11.60 -15.70 -8.30
CA LEU A 184 -12.78 -14.88 -8.11
C LEU A 184 -13.10 -14.09 -9.38
N ILE A 185 -12.09 -13.53 -10.05
CA ILE A 185 -12.25 -12.84 -11.34
C ILE A 185 -12.80 -13.80 -12.42
N ALA A 186 -12.19 -14.99 -12.57
CA ALA A 186 -12.64 -15.98 -13.55
C ALA A 186 -14.10 -16.37 -13.32
N LYS A 187 -14.50 -16.60 -12.05
CA LYS A 187 -15.89 -16.96 -11.70
C LYS A 187 -16.85 -15.79 -11.88
N ALA A 188 -16.50 -14.59 -11.39
CA ALA A 188 -17.39 -13.44 -11.38
C ALA A 188 -17.57 -12.79 -12.76
N ARG A 189 -16.52 -12.79 -13.57
CA ARG A 189 -16.48 -12.08 -14.86
C ARG A 189 -16.55 -13.01 -16.07
N GLY A 190 -16.39 -14.33 -15.89
CA GLY A 190 -16.39 -15.31 -16.98
C GLY A 190 -15.23 -15.13 -17.99
N VAL A 191 -14.13 -14.52 -17.59
CA VAL A 191 -12.97 -14.25 -18.44
C VAL A 191 -11.84 -15.24 -18.19
N ASP A 192 -10.98 -15.42 -19.19
CA ASP A 192 -9.76 -16.21 -19.03
C ASP A 192 -8.77 -15.51 -18.13
N VAL A 193 -8.23 -16.22 -17.13
CA VAL A 193 -7.22 -15.72 -16.21
C VAL A 193 -5.93 -16.52 -16.32
N LEU A 194 -4.81 -15.83 -16.49
CA LEU A 194 -3.47 -16.38 -16.43
C LEU A 194 -2.81 -15.92 -15.16
N SER A 195 -2.59 -16.84 -14.21
CA SER A 195 -1.97 -16.54 -12.91
C SER A 195 -0.48 -16.86 -12.95
N LEU A 196 0.38 -15.85 -12.75
CA LEU A 196 1.83 -16.00 -12.69
C LEU A 196 2.27 -16.08 -11.24
N GLU A 197 2.97 -17.18 -10.90
CA GLU A 197 3.54 -17.43 -9.57
C GLU A 197 4.87 -18.17 -9.70
N TRP A 198 5.85 -17.89 -8.84
CA TRP A 198 7.17 -18.51 -8.91
C TRP A 198 7.28 -19.84 -8.14
N GLN A 199 6.42 -20.05 -7.14
CA GLN A 199 6.43 -21.25 -6.31
C GLN A 199 5.58 -22.35 -6.95
N ALA A 200 6.21 -23.41 -7.44
CA ALA A 200 5.55 -24.54 -8.13
C ALA A 200 4.40 -25.14 -7.30
N MET A 201 4.62 -25.32 -5.99
CA MET A 201 3.60 -25.87 -5.09
C MET A 201 2.32 -24.99 -5.05
N LEU A 202 2.46 -23.67 -5.06
CA LEU A 202 1.31 -22.77 -5.06
C LEU A 202 0.59 -22.79 -6.42
N CYS A 203 1.34 -22.90 -7.51
CA CYS A 203 0.77 -23.08 -8.85
C CYS A 203 -0.05 -24.38 -8.94
N GLU A 204 0.49 -25.49 -8.44
CA GLU A 204 -0.19 -26.80 -8.42
C GLU A 204 -1.47 -26.77 -7.60
N GLU A 205 -1.43 -26.20 -6.39
CA GLU A 205 -2.62 -26.05 -5.55
C GLU A 205 -3.68 -25.14 -6.17
N GLY A 206 -3.24 -24.04 -6.79
CA GLY A 206 -4.13 -23.12 -7.50
C GLY A 206 -4.77 -23.76 -8.73
N GLN A 207 -3.99 -24.48 -9.55
CA GLN A 207 -4.49 -25.18 -10.73
C GLN A 207 -5.48 -26.28 -10.34
N ALA A 208 -5.16 -27.08 -9.30
CA ALA A 208 -6.08 -28.12 -8.82
C ALA A 208 -7.42 -27.55 -8.37
N PHE A 209 -7.43 -26.35 -7.76
CA PHE A 209 -8.67 -25.66 -7.43
C PHE A 209 -9.43 -25.22 -8.68
N ALA A 210 -8.72 -24.60 -9.65
CA ALA A 210 -9.32 -24.15 -10.90
C ALA A 210 -9.97 -25.32 -11.67
N ASP A 211 -9.26 -26.44 -11.78
CA ASP A 211 -9.74 -27.65 -12.47
C ASP A 211 -10.98 -28.22 -11.77
N LYS A 212 -10.96 -28.32 -10.43
CA LYS A 212 -12.09 -28.81 -9.63
C LYS A 212 -13.37 -28.00 -9.87
N TRP A 213 -13.24 -26.69 -10.00
CA TRP A 213 -14.36 -25.76 -10.16
C TRP A 213 -14.60 -25.34 -11.61
N GLN A 214 -13.89 -25.97 -12.56
CA GLN A 214 -14.00 -25.70 -13.99
C GLN A 214 -13.86 -24.21 -14.33
N LEU A 215 -12.90 -23.52 -13.69
CA LEU A 215 -12.64 -22.11 -13.92
C LEU A 215 -11.72 -21.91 -15.12
N SER A 216 -11.95 -20.87 -15.89
CA SER A 216 -11.02 -20.39 -16.93
C SER A 216 -9.78 -19.74 -16.31
N GLN A 217 -9.08 -20.47 -15.41
CA GLN A 217 -7.84 -20.01 -14.78
C GLN A 217 -6.72 -21.01 -15.01
N ARG A 218 -5.57 -20.51 -15.46
CA ARG A 218 -4.36 -21.31 -15.70
C ARG A 218 -3.18 -20.67 -14.99
N PHE A 219 -2.21 -21.50 -14.57
CA PHE A 219 -1.02 -21.05 -13.89
C PHE A 219 0.22 -21.15 -14.78
N ILE A 220 1.09 -20.13 -14.70
CA ILE A 220 2.48 -20.18 -15.18
C ILE A 220 3.39 -20.12 -13.95
N CYS A 221 4.21 -21.17 -13.79
CA CYS A 221 5.28 -21.17 -12.79
C CYS A 221 6.49 -20.44 -13.35
N ALA A 222 6.67 -19.17 -13.00
CA ALA A 222 7.77 -18.35 -13.49
C ALA A 222 8.16 -17.26 -12.48
N ASP A 223 9.45 -16.89 -12.49
CA ASP A 223 9.93 -15.74 -11.76
C ASP A 223 9.55 -14.44 -12.48
N ALA A 224 8.82 -13.59 -11.80
CA ALA A 224 8.39 -12.27 -12.28
C ALA A 224 9.56 -11.38 -12.76
N PHE A 225 10.73 -11.50 -12.14
CA PHE A 225 11.92 -10.75 -12.53
C PHE A 225 12.65 -11.35 -13.75
N ALA A 226 12.42 -12.63 -14.04
CA ALA A 226 13.02 -13.30 -15.20
C ALA A 226 12.24 -13.10 -16.50
N ILE A 227 11.01 -12.54 -16.43
CA ILE A 227 10.21 -12.24 -17.64
C ILE A 227 10.91 -11.14 -18.45
N ASN A 228 11.17 -11.41 -19.73
CA ASN A 228 11.86 -10.49 -20.63
C ASN A 228 10.89 -9.56 -21.37
N ASP A 229 11.35 -8.32 -21.64
CA ASP A 229 10.61 -7.30 -22.40
C ASP A 229 10.55 -7.65 -23.92
N LYS A 230 11.42 -8.54 -24.36
CA LYS A 230 11.56 -8.85 -25.79
C LYS A 230 10.58 -9.93 -26.21
N THR A 231 9.58 -9.54 -26.97
CA THR A 231 8.59 -10.42 -27.62
C THR A 231 9.18 -11.30 -28.74
N SER A 232 10.48 -11.21 -29.04
CA SER A 232 11.09 -11.76 -30.27
C SER A 232 12.08 -12.91 -30.09
N ASP A 233 12.33 -13.36 -28.86
CA ASP A 233 13.24 -14.51 -28.71
C ASP A 233 12.45 -15.82 -28.58
N ASN A 234 12.36 -16.55 -29.70
CA ASN A 234 11.82 -17.92 -29.81
C ASN A 234 12.63 -18.97 -29.03
N SER A 235 13.31 -18.60 -27.95
CA SER A 235 13.91 -19.58 -27.06
C SER A 235 12.81 -20.32 -26.31
N ALA A 236 12.67 -21.59 -26.58
CA ALA A 236 11.55 -22.48 -26.28
C ALA A 236 11.17 -22.68 -24.79
N HIS A 237 11.57 -21.79 -23.87
CA HIS A 237 11.39 -22.00 -22.42
C HIS A 237 10.87 -20.81 -21.63
N GLN A 238 10.61 -19.63 -22.21
CA GLN A 238 9.99 -18.52 -21.49
C GLN A 238 8.81 -17.96 -22.28
N THR A 239 7.61 -18.42 -21.95
CA THR A 239 6.37 -17.89 -22.50
C THR A 239 6.15 -16.49 -21.91
N ASN A 240 6.22 -15.45 -22.74
CA ASN A 240 5.84 -14.11 -22.31
C ASN A 240 4.35 -14.12 -21.92
N PRO A 241 3.98 -13.81 -20.64
CA PRO A 241 2.60 -13.86 -20.19
C PRO A 241 1.77 -12.67 -20.70
N PHE A 242 2.43 -11.66 -21.28
CA PHE A 242 1.76 -10.48 -21.80
C PHE A 242 1.28 -10.70 -23.23
N CYS A 243 0.01 -10.48 -23.46
CA CYS A 243 -0.64 -10.49 -24.77
C CYS A 243 -1.51 -9.23 -24.91
N ALA A 244 -1.82 -8.84 -26.13
CA ALA A 244 -2.76 -7.76 -26.39
C ALA A 244 -3.97 -8.34 -27.15
N PRO A 245 -5.21 -8.00 -26.79
CA PRO A 245 -5.64 -7.17 -25.65
C PRO A 245 -5.65 -7.93 -24.31
N GLN A 246 -5.30 -7.26 -23.21
CA GLN A 246 -5.21 -7.88 -21.88
C GLN A 246 -5.40 -6.82 -20.78
N GLN A 247 -5.95 -7.26 -19.64
CA GLN A 247 -5.91 -6.55 -18.37
C GLN A 247 -4.91 -7.24 -17.44
N ALA A 248 -4.03 -6.47 -16.77
CA ALA A 248 -3.15 -7.02 -15.77
C ALA A 248 -3.59 -6.56 -14.36
N VAL A 249 -3.58 -7.50 -13.41
CA VAL A 249 -3.99 -7.25 -12.02
C VAL A 249 -2.94 -7.72 -11.04
N ALA A 250 -2.77 -6.98 -9.95
CA ALA A 250 -1.87 -7.37 -8.87
C ALA A 250 -2.37 -6.87 -7.51
N LEU A 251 -2.68 -7.80 -6.62
CA LEU A 251 -2.99 -7.54 -5.22
C LEU A 251 -1.83 -8.04 -4.36
N HIS A 252 -1.17 -7.13 -3.61
CA HIS A 252 0.02 -7.42 -2.81
C HIS A 252 1.30 -7.81 -3.56
N ALA A 253 1.42 -7.52 -4.86
CA ALA A 253 2.70 -7.54 -5.54
C ALA A 253 3.52 -6.31 -5.14
N CYS A 254 4.36 -6.42 -4.13
CA CYS A 254 4.94 -5.30 -3.42
C CYS A 254 6.36 -4.95 -3.87
N GLY A 255 6.78 -3.71 -3.66
CA GLY A 255 8.12 -3.23 -3.98
C GLY A 255 8.45 -3.35 -5.47
N ASP A 256 9.61 -3.90 -5.80
CA ASP A 256 10.05 -4.03 -7.20
C ASP A 256 9.15 -4.94 -8.05
N LEU A 257 8.30 -5.78 -7.44
CA LEU A 257 7.38 -6.65 -8.19
C LEU A 257 6.30 -5.85 -8.93
N HIS A 258 5.69 -4.84 -8.29
CA HIS A 258 4.72 -3.99 -8.99
C HIS A 258 5.39 -3.02 -9.97
N VAL A 259 6.59 -2.55 -9.64
CA VAL A 259 7.40 -1.75 -10.56
C VAL A 259 7.70 -2.54 -11.85
N ARG A 260 8.07 -3.82 -11.70
CA ARG A 260 8.32 -4.69 -12.85
C ARG A 260 7.06 -4.92 -13.68
N LEU A 261 5.91 -5.14 -13.04
CA LEU A 261 4.63 -5.23 -13.73
C LEU A 261 4.32 -3.98 -14.55
N LEU A 262 4.48 -2.79 -13.97
CA LEU A 262 4.26 -1.52 -14.66
C LEU A 262 5.14 -1.38 -15.91
N GLN A 263 6.43 -1.73 -15.79
CA GLN A 263 7.38 -1.67 -16.90
C GLN A 263 6.99 -2.62 -18.04
N LEU A 264 6.68 -3.87 -17.69
CA LEU A 264 6.33 -4.90 -18.68
C LEU A 264 4.97 -4.63 -19.34
N ALA A 265 3.97 -4.19 -18.56
CA ALA A 265 2.65 -3.83 -19.07
C ALA A 265 2.73 -2.64 -20.04
N ALA A 266 3.52 -1.61 -19.71
CA ALA A 266 3.73 -0.46 -20.59
C ALA A 266 4.45 -0.87 -21.90
N ALA A 267 5.47 -1.73 -21.80
CA ALA A 267 6.21 -2.22 -22.99
C ALA A 267 5.35 -3.12 -23.89
N ALA A 268 4.44 -3.92 -23.30
CA ALA A 268 3.55 -4.82 -24.02
C ALA A 268 2.30 -4.14 -24.59
N GLY A 269 2.01 -2.89 -24.22
CA GLY A 269 0.79 -2.19 -24.61
C GLY A 269 -0.46 -2.76 -23.91
N THR A 270 -0.33 -3.22 -22.65
CA THR A 270 -1.46 -3.71 -21.86
C THR A 270 -2.52 -2.63 -21.73
N GLN A 271 -3.77 -2.96 -22.04
CA GLN A 271 -4.86 -1.97 -22.16
C GLN A 271 -5.39 -1.49 -20.80
N ALA A 272 -5.44 -2.38 -19.82
CA ALA A 272 -5.92 -2.05 -18.49
C ALA A 272 -4.99 -2.62 -17.41
N LEU A 273 -4.79 -1.85 -16.34
CA LEU A 273 -3.94 -2.24 -15.23
C LEU A 273 -4.60 -1.87 -13.90
N ALA A 274 -4.73 -2.84 -13.00
CA ALA A 274 -5.18 -2.59 -11.63
C ALA A 274 -4.19 -3.20 -10.64
N ILE A 275 -3.61 -2.37 -9.79
CA ILE A 275 -2.62 -2.78 -8.79
C ILE A 275 -2.94 -2.19 -7.42
N SER A 276 -2.77 -2.99 -6.36
CA SER A 276 -2.88 -2.54 -4.97
C SER A 276 -1.69 -3.08 -4.16
N PRO A 277 -0.53 -2.41 -4.22
CA PRO A 277 0.63 -2.79 -3.43
C PRO A 277 0.49 -2.28 -1.99
N CYS A 278 0.97 -3.06 -1.01
CA CYS A 278 0.93 -2.67 0.40
C CYS A 278 2.31 -2.33 0.98
N CYS A 279 3.40 -2.75 0.36
CA CYS A 279 4.75 -2.61 0.91
C CYS A 279 5.71 -1.97 -0.11
N TYR A 280 5.70 -0.64 -0.19
CA TYR A 280 6.52 0.11 -1.15
C TYR A 280 8.03 0.01 -0.88
N HIS A 281 8.43 -0.26 0.36
CA HIS A 281 9.83 -0.34 0.80
C HIS A 281 10.58 -1.60 0.33
N LEU A 282 9.87 -2.60 -0.23
CA LEU A 282 10.48 -3.85 -0.71
C LEU A 282 11.16 -3.67 -2.07
N ILE A 283 12.04 -2.69 -2.15
CA ILE A 283 12.87 -2.38 -3.32
C ILE A 283 14.32 -2.81 -3.07
N GLN A 284 15.05 -3.18 -4.12
CA GLN A 284 16.48 -3.52 -4.03
C GLN A 284 17.34 -2.27 -3.87
N ALA A 285 16.99 -1.19 -4.55
CA ALA A 285 17.69 0.08 -4.47
C ALA A 285 17.58 0.69 -3.06
N ASN A 286 18.56 1.49 -2.64
CA ASN A 286 18.49 2.20 -1.36
C ASN A 286 17.47 3.35 -1.37
N GLN A 287 17.15 3.87 -2.54
CA GLN A 287 16.18 4.93 -2.78
C GLN A 287 15.24 4.54 -3.91
N TYR A 288 14.00 4.97 -3.81
CA TYR A 288 13.01 4.79 -4.87
C TYR A 288 13.46 5.46 -6.17
N GLN A 289 13.24 4.76 -7.27
CA GLN A 289 13.56 5.24 -8.62
C GLN A 289 12.25 5.56 -9.35
N GLY A 290 11.99 6.84 -9.59
CA GLY A 290 10.80 7.28 -10.33
C GLY A 290 10.73 6.70 -11.74
N LEU A 291 9.56 6.23 -12.16
CA LEU A 291 9.37 5.65 -13.50
C LEU A 291 8.99 6.70 -14.54
N SER A 292 8.05 7.58 -14.22
CA SER A 292 7.62 8.64 -15.14
C SER A 292 8.67 9.73 -15.28
N THR A 293 8.57 10.50 -16.36
CA THR A 293 9.44 11.68 -16.59
C THR A 293 9.32 12.67 -15.44
N LEU A 294 8.12 12.94 -14.94
CA LEU A 294 7.90 13.82 -13.80
C LEU A 294 8.59 13.31 -12.55
N ALA A 295 8.39 12.04 -12.21
CA ALA A 295 9.00 11.44 -11.01
C ALA A 295 10.54 11.42 -11.09
N LYS A 296 11.13 11.26 -12.27
CA LYS A 296 12.59 11.33 -12.48
C LYS A 296 13.16 12.73 -12.25
N HIS A 297 12.36 13.77 -12.50
CA HIS A 297 12.76 15.19 -12.30
C HIS A 297 12.39 15.71 -10.90
N SER A 298 11.64 14.96 -10.10
CA SER A 298 11.34 15.33 -8.72
C SER A 298 12.62 15.53 -7.90
N ALA A 299 12.61 16.53 -7.03
CA ALA A 299 13.66 16.73 -6.03
C ALA A 299 13.48 15.80 -4.81
N LEU A 300 12.29 15.21 -4.66
CA LEU A 300 11.97 14.28 -3.58
C LEU A 300 12.83 13.01 -3.67
N ARG A 301 13.45 12.64 -2.56
CA ARG A 301 14.24 11.42 -2.43
C ARG A 301 13.68 10.59 -1.30
N LEU A 302 13.15 9.40 -1.67
CA LEU A 302 12.51 8.48 -0.73
C LEU A 302 13.43 7.29 -0.50
N SER A 303 13.90 7.15 0.73
CA SER A 303 14.64 5.96 1.18
C SER A 303 13.69 4.79 1.43
N ARG A 304 14.24 3.59 1.60
CA ARG A 304 13.43 2.44 2.06
C ARG A 304 12.72 2.70 3.38
N HIS A 305 13.32 3.50 4.27
CA HIS A 305 12.71 3.86 5.54
C HIS A 305 11.49 4.76 5.32
N ASP A 306 11.60 5.79 4.47
CA ASP A 306 10.49 6.68 4.15
C ASP A 306 9.32 5.91 3.53
N LEU A 307 9.61 4.92 2.68
CA LEU A 307 8.61 4.05 2.06
C LEU A 307 7.92 3.07 3.04
N GLN A 308 8.33 3.03 4.30
CA GLN A 308 7.63 2.29 5.37
C GLN A 308 6.54 3.11 6.04
N LEU A 309 6.51 4.44 5.86
CA LEU A 309 5.51 5.31 6.49
C LEU A 309 4.07 4.85 6.26
N PRO A 310 3.66 4.43 5.05
CA PRO A 310 2.29 3.94 4.82
C PRO A 310 1.94 2.68 5.62
N LEU A 311 2.93 1.91 6.08
CA LEU A 311 2.70 0.72 6.92
C LEU A 311 2.39 1.08 8.38
N GLN A 312 2.72 2.28 8.79
CA GLN A 312 2.48 2.77 10.15
C GLN A 312 1.01 3.15 10.36
N GLN A 313 0.28 3.38 9.28
CA GLN A 313 -1.18 3.48 9.31
C GLN A 313 -1.76 2.14 9.78
N SER A 314 -1.96 2.02 11.07
CA SER A 314 -2.55 0.82 11.62
C SER A 314 -4.06 0.88 11.48
N VAL A 315 -4.59 0.13 10.54
CA VAL A 315 -5.96 -0.34 10.67
C VAL A 315 -5.97 -1.29 11.87
N ILE A 316 -6.37 -0.80 13.01
CA ILE A 316 -6.42 -1.57 14.26
C ILE A 316 -7.57 -2.56 14.12
N ALA A 317 -7.23 -3.81 13.86
CA ALA A 317 -8.20 -4.85 13.55
C ALA A 317 -9.07 -5.26 14.75
N ASN A 318 -8.56 -5.09 16.00
CA ASN A 318 -9.33 -5.38 17.22
C ASN A 318 -8.63 -4.81 18.47
N PRO A 319 -9.35 -4.63 19.60
CA PRO A 319 -8.80 -4.09 20.85
C PRO A 319 -7.58 -4.85 21.40
N LYS A 320 -7.53 -6.17 21.19
CA LYS A 320 -6.40 -6.98 21.64
C LYS A 320 -5.11 -6.65 20.88
N GLN A 321 -5.20 -6.43 19.59
CA GLN A 321 -4.02 -6.05 18.77
C GLN A 321 -3.57 -4.64 19.10
N GLN A 322 -4.50 -3.73 19.39
CA GLN A 322 -4.20 -2.39 19.86
C GLN A 322 -3.43 -2.43 21.18
N ALA A 323 -3.92 -3.16 22.17
CA ALA A 323 -3.24 -3.32 23.45
C ALA A 323 -1.82 -3.90 23.31
N LEU A 324 -1.64 -4.90 22.44
CA LEU A 324 -0.32 -5.49 22.16
C LEU A 324 0.62 -4.47 21.47
N ARG A 325 0.10 -3.62 20.60
CA ARG A 325 0.89 -2.56 19.96
C ARG A 325 1.34 -1.52 20.98
N HIS A 326 0.43 -1.04 21.84
CA HIS A 326 0.78 -0.10 22.91
C HIS A 326 1.82 -0.70 23.85
N GLN A 327 1.65 -1.97 24.23
CA GLN A 327 2.62 -2.68 25.04
C GLN A 327 3.99 -2.79 24.36
N GLU A 328 4.03 -3.12 23.07
CA GLU A 328 5.28 -3.19 22.31
C GLU A 328 5.98 -1.83 22.29
N ILE A 329 5.27 -0.75 22.01
CA ILE A 329 5.82 0.60 22.00
C ILE A 329 6.37 0.96 23.38
N ALA A 330 5.59 0.77 24.44
CA ALA A 330 6.00 1.07 25.81
C ALA A 330 7.25 0.27 26.21
N TRP A 331 7.32 -1.00 25.85
CA TRP A 331 8.47 -1.86 26.18
C TRP A 331 9.71 -1.48 25.38
N ARG A 332 9.58 -1.10 24.12
CA ARG A 332 10.69 -0.60 23.30
C ARG A 332 11.25 0.71 23.87
N LEU A 333 10.38 1.65 24.28
CA LEU A 333 10.80 2.89 24.92
C LEU A 333 11.43 2.66 26.28
N GLY A 334 10.85 1.78 27.10
CA GLY A 334 11.44 1.39 28.39
C GLY A 334 12.82 0.76 28.25
N PHE A 335 12.97 -0.16 27.31
CA PHE A 335 14.30 -0.73 27.01
C PHE A 335 15.27 0.31 26.48
N ASP A 336 14.83 1.26 25.65
CA ASP A 336 15.70 2.31 25.14
C ASP A 336 16.24 3.19 26.28
N ALA A 337 15.40 3.55 27.25
CA ALA A 337 15.84 4.26 28.44
C ALA A 337 16.86 3.43 29.25
N LEU A 338 16.57 2.15 29.47
CA LEU A 338 17.45 1.23 30.20
C LEU A 338 18.80 1.05 29.51
N GLN A 339 18.82 0.79 28.20
CA GLN A 339 20.07 0.57 27.46
C GLN A 339 20.95 1.81 27.42
N ARG A 340 20.37 3.02 27.33
CA ARG A 340 21.11 4.28 27.41
C ARG A 340 21.81 4.41 28.76
N SER A 341 21.11 4.10 29.85
CA SER A 341 21.65 4.10 31.20
C SER A 341 22.79 3.08 31.35
N CYS A 342 22.55 1.82 30.95
CA CYS A 342 23.56 0.75 31.09
C CYS A 342 24.81 0.97 30.24
N ARG A 343 24.65 1.54 29.06
CA ARG A 343 25.82 1.82 28.16
C ARG A 343 26.51 3.12 28.47
N GLY A 344 25.87 4.04 29.19
CA GLY A 344 26.36 5.41 29.34
C GLY A 344 26.39 6.18 28.01
N ILE A 345 25.63 5.73 27.00
CA ILE A 345 25.58 6.32 25.65
C ILE A 345 24.17 6.75 25.38
N ASP A 346 23.95 8.05 25.19
CA ASP A 346 22.67 8.63 24.91
C ASP A 346 22.32 8.53 23.42
N ALA A 347 22.17 7.30 22.92
CA ALA A 347 21.82 7.01 21.55
C ALA A 347 20.81 5.86 21.47
N TYR A 348 19.81 6.01 20.61
CA TYR A 348 18.82 4.96 20.33
C TYR A 348 19.50 3.69 19.78
N LEU A 349 18.96 2.54 20.19
CA LEU A 349 19.43 1.24 19.75
C LEU A 349 18.28 0.48 19.11
N PRO A 350 18.15 0.47 17.77
CA PRO A 350 17.00 -0.14 17.10
C PRO A 350 16.94 -1.64 17.35
N LEU A 351 15.78 -2.13 17.77
CA LEU A 351 15.52 -3.55 17.98
C LEU A 351 14.91 -4.20 16.73
N PRO A 352 15.18 -5.48 16.47
CA PRO A 352 14.54 -6.22 15.40
C PRO A 352 13.03 -6.39 15.66
N ALA A 353 12.30 -6.91 14.65
CA ALA A 353 10.90 -7.26 14.80
C ALA A 353 10.70 -8.29 15.91
N ILE A 354 9.68 -8.10 16.74
CA ILE A 354 9.35 -8.96 17.87
C ILE A 354 8.21 -9.90 17.53
N LYS A 355 8.25 -11.12 18.06
CA LYS A 355 7.13 -12.07 17.97
C LYS A 355 6.10 -11.78 19.07
N GLN A 356 4.82 -11.95 18.79
CA GLN A 356 3.75 -11.74 19.78
C GLN A 356 3.94 -12.56 21.06
N SER A 357 4.52 -13.76 20.96
CA SER A 357 4.84 -14.59 22.14
C SER A 357 5.84 -13.96 23.09
N GLN A 358 6.64 -13.03 22.63
CA GLN A 358 7.62 -12.31 23.47
C GLN A 358 6.98 -11.13 24.22
N LEU A 359 5.81 -10.67 23.77
CA LEU A 359 5.00 -9.65 24.45
C LEU A 359 4.04 -10.23 25.47
N SER A 360 3.89 -11.57 25.56
CA SER A 360 3.02 -12.22 26.54
C SER A 360 3.69 -12.56 27.87
N GLY A 361 5.03 -12.33 27.97
CA GLY A 361 5.81 -12.51 29.19
C GLY A 361 5.90 -11.22 30.03
N GLU A 362 6.96 -11.14 30.83
CA GLU A 362 7.24 -9.98 31.67
C GLU A 362 8.20 -9.00 30.96
N PHE A 363 8.14 -7.71 31.33
CA PHE A 363 9.02 -6.68 30.76
C PHE A 363 10.51 -7.00 30.96
N ALA A 364 10.88 -7.61 32.09
CA ALA A 364 12.24 -8.04 32.36
C ALA A 364 12.75 -9.07 31.34
N GLU A 365 11.91 -10.05 30.97
CA GLU A 365 12.24 -11.05 29.96
C GLU A 365 12.46 -10.43 28.59
N PHE A 366 11.61 -9.45 28.24
CA PHE A 366 11.80 -8.68 27.03
C PHE A 366 13.11 -7.91 27.05
N CYS A 367 13.47 -7.25 28.18
CA CYS A 367 14.76 -6.54 28.31
C CYS A 367 15.95 -7.46 28.13
N HIS A 368 15.93 -8.66 28.71
CA HIS A 368 16.98 -9.66 28.53
C HIS A 368 17.09 -10.12 27.08
N TRP A 369 15.98 -10.39 26.43
CA TRP A 369 15.97 -10.72 24.99
C TRP A 369 16.55 -9.58 24.15
N ALA A 370 16.09 -8.33 24.36
CA ALA A 370 16.54 -7.15 23.62
C ALA A 370 18.05 -6.88 23.82
N ALA A 371 18.52 -7.01 25.05
CA ALA A 371 19.93 -6.88 25.39
C ALA A 371 20.81 -7.93 24.68
N ALA A 372 20.35 -9.19 24.64
CA ALA A 372 21.03 -10.26 23.91
C ALA A 372 21.09 -9.97 22.39
N GLN A 373 20.02 -9.42 21.78
CA GLN A 373 20.00 -9.06 20.36
C GLN A 373 21.05 -7.99 20.01
N LYS A 374 21.42 -7.15 20.97
CA LYS A 374 22.30 -5.98 20.77
C LYS A 374 23.63 -6.05 21.53
N ALA A 375 23.92 -7.19 22.15
CA ALA A 375 25.12 -7.38 22.97
C ALA A 375 25.25 -6.29 24.06
N VAL A 376 24.15 -5.90 24.68
CA VAL A 376 24.13 -4.95 25.80
C VAL A 376 24.18 -5.76 27.10
N THR A 377 25.08 -5.34 28.04
CA THR A 377 25.09 -5.90 29.38
C THR A 377 24.13 -5.09 30.26
N LEU A 378 23.07 -5.72 30.77
CA LEU A 378 22.21 -5.11 31.76
C LEU A 378 22.91 -5.19 33.14
N ALA A 379 22.80 -4.11 33.93
CA ALA A 379 23.22 -4.14 35.30
C ALA A 379 22.36 -5.16 36.07
N ALA A 380 22.98 -6.01 36.86
CA ALA A 380 22.26 -6.89 37.78
C ALA A 380 21.87 -6.04 39.00
N ASP A 381 20.60 -5.74 39.14
CA ASP A 381 19.99 -5.31 40.40
C ASP A 381 18.81 -6.20 40.73
#